data_b98e99cbcf20467c56e59bd1cfc02857
#
_entry.id   b98e99cbcf20467c56e59bd1cfc02857
#
_cell.length_a   1.000
_cell.length_b   1.000
_cell.length_c   1.000
_cell.angle_alpha   90.00
_cell.angle_beta   90.00
_cell.angle_gamma   90.00
#
_symmetry.space_group_name_H-M   'P 1'
#
loop_
_entity.id
_entity.type
_entity.pdbx_description
1 polymer ?
#
loop_
_entity_poly.entity_id
_entity_poly.type
_entity_poly.pdbx_seq_one_letter_code
_entity_poly.pdbx_strand_id
1 'polypeptide(L)'
;MNNKFTLSTMYLIAFAGFTSFSWLFPVIPYYASSLNISISDIGFVVSLYSYVNAIFILPSGILSDRWGRRKFLIMGLIIATIAPFLYPLARDIWSLYIIRILHGLGSALFIPTALATVTDVARQGEHGRVMGWYTAASQLGLMAGPISGGYILEHFGFEIAFYSCSLLPLLGLIFISTRMHAIPQKPVHQPIDNLHPLKWLMQRGAVISLAALVVTAIGSSAVSTFMPLYVQGFGISEAGAGMIITACYASSAALRIPSGNMADKYGNGRMIIIGVALSAIAIALFPAFTVLPLLAIIAVVFGLGMGFSMPAALSWLAHLSPPHKRGLSMGMGAAAFQVGLALGATVMGVIVQYNGFTTMYLTAAGIIGLSTAFFVLFLTLGKRRAM
;
A
#
# COMPACT_ATOMS: atom_id res chain seq x y z
N MET A 1 -25.67 12.74 16.93
CA MET A 1 -24.20 12.52 17.02
C MET A 1 -23.48 13.48 16.08
N ASN A 2 -22.41 14.11 16.50
CA ASN A 2 -21.74 15.13 15.69
C ASN A 2 -20.89 14.44 14.60
N ASN A 3 -21.39 14.36 13.36
CA ASN A 3 -20.71 13.72 12.23
C ASN A 3 -19.28 14.23 12.04
N LYS A 4 -19.02 15.51 12.37
CA LYS A 4 -17.68 16.10 12.30
C LYS A 4 -16.70 15.41 13.24
N PHE A 5 -17.15 15.07 14.46
CA PHE A 5 -16.30 14.40 15.44
C PHE A 5 -15.95 12.97 15.01
N THR A 6 -16.93 12.21 14.49
CA THR A 6 -16.70 10.87 13.94
C THR A 6 -15.71 10.89 12.78
N LEU A 7 -15.84 11.84 11.86
CA LEU A 7 -14.93 12.01 10.73
C LEU A 7 -13.52 12.35 11.17
N SER A 8 -13.35 13.32 12.12
CA SER A 8 -12.02 13.66 12.64
C SER A 8 -11.34 12.46 13.30
N THR A 9 -12.10 11.66 14.07
CA THR A 9 -11.59 10.42 14.66
C THR A 9 -11.15 9.43 13.57
N MET A 10 -11.94 9.26 12.51
CA MET A 10 -11.57 8.37 11.40
C MET A 10 -10.32 8.83 10.65
N TYR A 11 -10.11 10.15 10.50
CA TYR A 11 -8.89 10.69 9.89
C TYR A 11 -7.65 10.43 10.77
N LEU A 12 -7.77 10.62 12.08
CA LEU A 12 -6.68 10.31 13.03
C LEU A 12 -6.33 8.83 13.02
N ILE A 13 -7.34 7.96 13.00
CA ILE A 13 -7.14 6.51 12.95
C ILE A 13 -6.53 6.08 11.61
N ALA A 14 -6.94 6.70 10.51
CA ALA A 14 -6.31 6.46 9.21
C ALA A 14 -4.83 6.87 9.23
N PHE A 15 -4.52 8.08 9.71
CA PHE A 15 -3.15 8.52 9.89
C PHE A 15 -2.34 7.54 10.74
N ALA A 16 -2.82 7.20 11.94
CA ALA A 16 -2.15 6.28 12.86
C ALA A 16 -1.95 4.87 12.28
N GLY A 17 -2.99 4.30 11.65
CA GLY A 17 -2.93 2.97 11.04
C GLY A 17 -1.97 2.88 9.86
N PHE A 18 -1.99 3.88 8.98
CA PHE A 18 -1.05 3.91 7.84
C PHE A 18 0.37 4.28 8.25
N THR A 19 0.55 5.08 9.32
CA THR A 19 1.88 5.33 9.91
C THR A 19 2.45 4.03 10.49
N SER A 20 1.67 3.31 11.31
CA SER A 20 2.09 2.02 11.88
C SER A 20 2.44 1.00 10.79
N PHE A 21 1.64 0.94 9.71
CA PHE A 21 1.92 0.06 8.58
C PHE A 21 3.26 0.38 7.91
N SER A 22 3.49 1.62 7.53
CA SER A 22 4.69 2.03 6.80
C SER A 22 5.94 2.15 7.68
N TRP A 23 5.76 2.31 8.99
CA TRP A 23 6.83 2.26 9.99
C TRP A 23 7.67 0.99 9.89
N LEU A 24 7.03 -0.12 9.61
CA LEU A 24 7.67 -1.43 9.53
C LEU A 24 8.45 -1.66 8.23
N PHE A 25 8.38 -0.77 7.25
CA PHE A 25 9.12 -0.91 6.00
C PHE A 25 10.63 -0.98 6.21
N PRO A 26 11.27 -0.05 6.94
CA PRO A 26 12.68 -0.23 7.27
C PRO A 26 12.91 -1.22 8.42
N VAL A 27 12.00 -1.31 9.39
CA VAL A 27 12.26 -2.04 10.64
C VAL A 27 12.29 -3.55 10.45
N ILE A 28 11.33 -4.13 9.69
CA ILE A 28 11.24 -5.60 9.51
C ILE A 28 12.42 -6.18 8.76
N PRO A 29 12.90 -5.61 7.63
CA PRO A 29 14.06 -6.16 6.94
C PRO A 29 15.32 -6.17 7.81
N TYR A 30 15.58 -5.10 8.54
CA TYR A 30 16.72 -5.04 9.47
C TYR A 30 16.57 -6.04 10.62
N TYR A 31 15.37 -6.15 11.20
CA TYR A 31 15.13 -7.11 12.28
C TYR A 31 15.33 -8.56 11.83
N ALA A 32 14.75 -8.94 10.70
CA ALA A 32 14.92 -10.29 10.16
C ALA A 32 16.39 -10.57 9.78
N SER A 33 17.11 -9.57 9.28
CA SER A 33 18.55 -9.68 9.01
C SER A 33 19.35 -9.88 10.31
N SER A 34 19.00 -9.21 11.42
CA SER A 34 19.65 -9.38 12.73
C SER A 34 19.46 -10.78 13.33
N LEU A 35 18.42 -11.50 12.90
CA LEU A 35 18.17 -12.91 13.25
C LEU A 35 18.90 -13.89 12.31
N ASN A 36 19.82 -13.41 11.45
CA ASN A 36 20.55 -14.21 10.45
C ASN A 36 19.62 -14.95 9.45
N ILE A 37 18.44 -14.39 9.17
CA ILE A 37 17.50 -14.93 8.18
C ILE A 37 18.00 -14.58 6.79
N SER A 38 17.91 -15.52 5.84
CA SER A 38 18.34 -15.31 4.46
C SER A 38 17.54 -14.19 3.77
N ILE A 39 18.15 -13.50 2.79
CA ILE A 39 17.48 -12.38 2.11
C ILE A 39 16.22 -12.85 1.37
N SER A 40 16.23 -14.05 0.80
CA SER A 40 15.03 -14.64 0.18
C SER A 40 13.91 -14.84 1.20
N ASP A 41 14.24 -15.32 2.38
CA ASP A 41 13.27 -15.53 3.45
C ASP A 41 12.76 -14.20 4.04
N ILE A 42 13.62 -13.17 4.12
CA ILE A 42 13.19 -11.80 4.48
C ILE A 42 12.14 -11.32 3.48
N GLY A 43 12.36 -11.51 2.18
CA GLY A 43 11.38 -11.20 1.15
C GLY A 43 10.05 -11.92 1.38
N PHE A 44 10.10 -13.21 1.74
CA PHE A 44 8.91 -14.01 2.03
C PHE A 44 8.22 -13.56 3.34
N VAL A 45 8.96 -13.29 4.41
CA VAL A 45 8.41 -12.70 5.67
C VAL A 45 7.62 -11.43 5.36
N VAL A 46 8.19 -10.50 4.58
CA VAL A 46 7.50 -9.27 4.22
C VAL A 46 6.26 -9.54 3.37
N SER A 47 6.34 -10.48 2.41
CA SER A 47 5.27 -10.81 1.49
C SER A 47 4.04 -11.44 2.16
N LEU A 48 4.21 -12.21 3.23
CA LEU A 48 3.12 -12.88 3.94
C LEU A 48 2.02 -11.91 4.38
N TYR A 49 2.40 -10.74 4.89
CA TYR A 49 1.44 -9.68 5.22
C TYR A 49 0.58 -9.32 4.00
N SER A 50 1.20 -9.12 2.85
CA SER A 50 0.51 -8.70 1.63
C SER A 50 -0.32 -9.84 1.01
N TYR A 51 0.13 -11.09 1.08
CA TYR A 51 -0.68 -12.25 0.65
C TYR A 51 -1.95 -12.39 1.48
N VAL A 52 -1.82 -12.34 2.81
CA VAL A 52 -2.98 -12.42 3.71
C VAL A 52 -3.91 -11.23 3.48
N ASN A 53 -3.37 -10.02 3.35
CA ASN A 53 -4.19 -8.84 3.06
C ASN A 53 -4.94 -8.99 1.73
N ALA A 54 -4.27 -9.42 0.65
CA ALA A 54 -4.89 -9.62 -0.67
C ALA A 54 -6.05 -10.61 -0.62
N ILE A 55 -5.90 -11.71 0.13
CA ILE A 55 -6.92 -12.76 0.26
C ILE A 55 -8.13 -12.25 1.05
N PHE A 56 -7.88 -11.54 2.16
CA PHE A 56 -8.93 -11.19 3.12
C PHE A 56 -9.54 -9.80 2.94
N ILE A 57 -8.96 -8.89 2.14
CA ILE A 57 -9.44 -7.51 1.99
C ILE A 57 -10.88 -7.45 1.44
N LEU A 58 -11.21 -8.26 0.43
CA LEU A 58 -12.55 -8.31 -0.15
C LEU A 58 -13.57 -9.01 0.78
N PRO A 59 -13.29 -10.21 1.31
CA PRO A 59 -14.17 -10.84 2.29
C PRO A 59 -14.44 -9.96 3.51
N SER A 60 -13.41 -9.27 4.04
CA SER A 60 -13.56 -8.39 5.21
C SER A 60 -14.49 -7.22 4.94
N GLY A 61 -14.40 -6.61 3.76
CA GLY A 61 -15.32 -5.56 3.34
C GLY A 61 -16.79 -6.04 3.38
N ILE A 62 -17.06 -7.18 2.74
CA ILE A 62 -18.42 -7.78 2.68
C ILE A 62 -18.92 -8.17 4.08
N LEU A 63 -18.07 -8.81 4.88
CA LEU A 63 -18.44 -9.24 6.23
C LEU A 63 -18.68 -8.05 7.17
N SER A 64 -17.90 -6.96 7.02
CA SER A 64 -18.10 -5.75 7.81
C SER A 64 -19.43 -5.06 7.54
N ASP A 65 -19.95 -5.17 6.29
CA ASP A 65 -21.28 -4.68 5.92
C ASP A 65 -22.41 -5.47 6.60
N ARG A 66 -22.21 -6.78 6.79
CA ARG A 66 -23.21 -7.68 7.39
C ARG A 66 -23.16 -7.70 8.92
N TRP A 67 -21.97 -7.77 9.51
CA TRP A 67 -21.78 -7.99 10.95
C TRP A 67 -21.49 -6.72 11.73
N GLY A 68 -21.37 -5.59 11.04
CA GLY A 68 -21.22 -4.27 11.60
C GLY A 68 -19.77 -3.75 11.55
N ARG A 69 -19.62 -2.57 10.97
CA ARG A 69 -18.31 -1.93 10.73
C ARG A 69 -17.49 -1.70 12.00
N ARG A 70 -18.15 -1.33 13.12
CA ARG A 70 -17.46 -1.07 14.39
C ARG A 70 -16.69 -2.29 14.91
N LYS A 71 -17.26 -3.49 14.79
CA LYS A 71 -16.63 -4.73 15.24
C LYS A 71 -15.36 -5.00 14.45
N PHE A 72 -15.42 -4.86 13.13
CA PHE A 72 -14.27 -5.09 12.24
C PHE A 72 -13.16 -4.05 12.44
N LEU A 73 -13.52 -2.77 12.64
CA LEU A 73 -12.55 -1.73 12.99
C LEU A 73 -11.83 -2.04 14.30
N ILE A 74 -12.57 -2.41 15.35
CA ILE A 74 -12.00 -2.74 16.65
C ILE A 74 -11.10 -3.99 16.55
N MET A 75 -11.57 -5.07 15.90
CA MET A 75 -10.77 -6.28 15.71
C MET A 75 -9.49 -5.98 14.91
N GLY A 76 -9.60 -5.21 13.82
CA GLY A 76 -8.46 -4.82 13.01
C GLY A 76 -7.44 -4.00 13.80
N LEU A 77 -7.89 -3.04 14.62
CA LEU A 77 -7.00 -2.23 15.48
C LEU A 77 -6.39 -3.03 16.62
N ILE A 78 -7.13 -3.97 17.25
CA ILE A 78 -6.58 -4.88 18.25
C ILE A 78 -5.42 -5.67 17.66
N ILE A 79 -5.63 -6.28 16.50
CA ILE A 79 -4.59 -7.07 15.82
C ILE A 79 -3.42 -6.19 15.39
N ALA A 80 -3.70 -4.99 14.84
CA ALA A 80 -2.67 -4.03 14.45
C ALA A 80 -1.87 -3.49 15.66
N THR A 81 -2.42 -3.53 16.87
CA THR A 81 -1.71 -3.19 18.11
C THR A 81 -0.87 -4.38 18.59
N ILE A 82 -1.46 -5.57 18.62
CA ILE A 82 -0.81 -6.76 19.18
C ILE A 82 0.33 -7.25 18.27
N ALA A 83 0.15 -7.24 16.96
CA ALA A 83 1.14 -7.81 16.05
C ALA A 83 2.51 -7.09 16.14
N PRO A 84 2.62 -5.74 16.10
CA PRO A 84 3.91 -5.07 16.29
C PRO A 84 4.50 -5.33 17.69
N PHE A 85 3.67 -5.44 18.72
CA PHE A 85 4.11 -5.75 20.09
C PHE A 85 4.74 -7.15 20.21
N LEU A 86 4.36 -8.09 19.35
CA LEU A 86 4.88 -9.47 19.35
C LEU A 86 6.23 -9.61 18.62
N TYR A 87 6.62 -8.70 17.71
CA TYR A 87 7.87 -8.86 16.95
C TYR A 87 9.12 -9.01 17.82
N PRO A 88 9.32 -8.25 18.92
CA PRO A 88 10.51 -8.43 19.76
C PRO A 88 10.62 -9.82 20.40
N LEU A 89 9.52 -10.58 20.46
CA LEU A 89 9.48 -11.92 20.98
C LEU A 89 9.84 -13.00 19.93
N ALA A 90 9.85 -12.60 18.65
CA ALA A 90 10.21 -13.50 17.56
C ALA A 90 11.72 -13.77 17.57
N ARG A 91 12.10 -15.05 17.65
CA ARG A 91 13.51 -15.48 17.66
C ARG A 91 13.90 -16.32 16.46
N ASP A 92 12.93 -16.65 15.62
CA ASP A 92 13.09 -17.50 14.45
C ASP A 92 12.13 -17.07 13.31
N ILE A 93 12.32 -17.66 12.16
CA ILE A 93 11.53 -17.36 10.97
C ILE A 93 10.06 -17.74 11.13
N TRP A 94 9.75 -18.81 11.85
CA TRP A 94 8.37 -19.30 12.00
C TRP A 94 7.53 -18.35 12.84
N SER A 95 8.11 -17.81 13.92
CA SER A 95 7.46 -16.79 14.73
C SER A 95 7.20 -15.51 13.93
N LEU A 96 8.15 -15.09 13.06
CA LEU A 96 7.92 -13.97 12.15
C LEU A 96 6.79 -14.25 11.16
N TYR A 97 6.71 -15.45 10.59
CA TYR A 97 5.62 -15.85 9.69
C TYR A 97 4.26 -15.72 10.37
N ILE A 98 4.11 -16.27 11.58
CA ILE A 98 2.86 -16.21 12.35
C ILE A 98 2.47 -14.74 12.62
N ILE A 99 3.41 -13.92 13.08
CA ILE A 99 3.13 -12.52 13.37
C ILE A 99 2.76 -11.74 12.10
N ARG A 100 3.42 -12.01 10.96
CA ARG A 100 3.11 -11.37 9.68
C ARG A 100 1.73 -11.76 9.16
N ILE A 101 1.34 -13.03 9.30
CA ILE A 101 -0.01 -13.50 8.95
C ILE A 101 -1.05 -12.79 9.81
N LEU A 102 -0.84 -12.74 11.13
CA LEU A 102 -1.72 -12.04 12.07
C LEU A 102 -1.83 -10.56 11.69
N HIS A 103 -0.70 -9.89 11.47
CA HIS A 103 -0.68 -8.46 11.12
C HIS A 103 -1.40 -8.17 9.79
N GLY A 104 -1.19 -9.02 8.77
CA GLY A 104 -1.87 -8.93 7.47
C GLY A 104 -3.39 -9.06 7.61
N LEU A 105 -3.85 -9.97 8.49
CA LEU A 105 -5.27 -10.12 8.79
C LEU A 105 -5.84 -8.86 9.47
N GLY A 106 -5.14 -8.28 10.45
CA GLY A 106 -5.55 -7.04 11.11
C GLY A 106 -5.75 -5.89 10.11
N SER A 107 -4.81 -5.74 9.17
CA SER A 107 -4.89 -4.74 8.11
C SER A 107 -6.05 -5.01 7.14
N ALA A 108 -6.28 -6.26 6.76
CA ALA A 108 -7.39 -6.64 5.89
C ALA A 108 -8.76 -6.36 6.52
N LEU A 109 -8.88 -6.47 7.84
CA LEU A 109 -10.09 -6.10 8.58
C LEU A 109 -10.26 -4.58 8.68
N PHE A 110 -9.16 -3.84 8.90
CA PHE A 110 -9.17 -2.42 9.18
C PHE A 110 -9.39 -1.55 7.93
N ILE A 111 -8.55 -1.71 6.89
CA ILE A 111 -8.48 -0.78 5.76
C ILE A 111 -9.82 -0.64 5.02
N PRO A 112 -10.48 -1.70 4.53
CA PRO A 112 -11.73 -1.57 3.79
C PRO A 112 -12.87 -1.07 4.68
N THR A 113 -12.87 -1.49 5.95
CA THR A 113 -13.89 -1.09 6.91
C THR A 113 -13.79 0.38 7.30
N ALA A 114 -12.56 0.90 7.46
CA ALA A 114 -12.34 2.32 7.73
C ALA A 114 -12.81 3.19 6.57
N LEU A 115 -12.44 2.83 5.34
CA LEU A 115 -12.86 3.52 4.12
C LEU A 115 -14.38 3.55 3.99
N ALA A 116 -15.02 2.40 4.19
CA ALA A 116 -16.47 2.27 4.11
C ALA A 116 -17.20 3.07 5.21
N THR A 117 -16.65 3.07 6.45
CA THR A 117 -17.20 3.87 7.55
C THR A 117 -17.18 5.37 7.26
N VAL A 118 -16.08 5.85 6.70
CA VAL A 118 -15.95 7.27 6.30
C VAL A 118 -16.99 7.64 5.24
N THR A 119 -17.21 6.76 4.28
CA THR A 119 -18.22 6.95 3.23
C THR A 119 -19.64 6.98 3.80
N ASP A 120 -19.96 6.09 4.77
CA ASP A 120 -21.29 6.01 5.37
C ASP A 120 -21.64 7.22 6.25
N VAL A 121 -20.65 7.81 6.91
CA VAL A 121 -20.81 8.98 7.78
C VAL A 121 -20.87 10.29 6.99
N ALA A 122 -20.39 10.30 5.74
CA ALA A 122 -20.41 11.47 4.86
C ALA A 122 -21.84 11.88 4.52
N ARG A 123 -22.13 13.19 4.58
CA ARG A 123 -23.42 13.74 4.15
C ARG A 123 -23.54 13.73 2.63
N GLN A 124 -24.77 13.74 2.14
CA GLN A 124 -25.02 13.86 0.71
C GLN A 124 -24.37 15.17 0.18
N GLY A 125 -23.58 15.06 -0.88
CA GLY A 125 -22.81 16.19 -1.47
C GLY A 125 -21.42 16.42 -0.84
N GLU A 126 -21.09 15.82 0.31
CA GLU A 126 -19.79 15.99 0.97
C GLU A 126 -18.81 14.82 0.76
N HIS A 127 -19.24 13.75 0.05
CA HIS A 127 -18.43 12.54 -0.12
C HIS A 127 -17.02 12.80 -0.65
N GLY A 128 -16.88 13.64 -1.68
CA GLY A 128 -15.58 13.97 -2.27
C GLY A 128 -14.63 14.64 -1.27
N ARG A 129 -15.14 15.61 -0.49
CA ARG A 129 -14.35 16.32 0.52
C ARG A 129 -13.93 15.39 1.66
N VAL A 130 -14.83 14.58 2.16
CA VAL A 130 -14.59 13.65 3.27
C VAL A 130 -13.58 12.57 2.87
N MET A 131 -13.71 12.00 1.66
CA MET A 131 -12.76 11.06 1.09
C MET A 131 -11.40 11.70 0.83
N GLY A 132 -11.38 12.97 0.40
CA GLY A 132 -10.14 13.73 0.23
C GLY A 132 -9.35 13.84 1.53
N TRP A 133 -10.00 14.21 2.64
CA TRP A 133 -9.36 14.28 3.95
C TRP A 133 -8.88 12.92 4.47
N TYR A 134 -9.69 11.86 4.29
CA TYR A 134 -9.29 10.49 4.66
C TYR A 134 -8.04 10.06 3.88
N THR A 135 -8.03 10.28 2.57
CA THR A 135 -6.88 9.96 1.72
C THR A 135 -5.65 10.78 2.09
N ALA A 136 -5.81 12.08 2.37
CA ALA A 136 -4.72 12.93 2.83
C ALA A 136 -4.11 12.42 4.16
N ALA A 137 -4.96 12.09 5.15
CA ALA A 137 -4.52 11.54 6.41
C ALA A 137 -3.76 10.21 6.23
N SER A 138 -4.28 9.31 5.39
CA SER A 138 -3.62 8.03 5.07
C SER A 138 -2.25 8.24 4.41
N GLN A 139 -2.15 9.20 3.48
CA GLN A 139 -0.89 9.50 2.80
C GLN A 139 0.15 10.14 3.72
N LEU A 140 -0.28 11.05 4.59
CA LEU A 140 0.59 11.62 5.62
C LEU A 140 1.12 10.52 6.55
N GLY A 141 0.28 9.53 6.87
CA GLY A 141 0.70 8.37 7.63
C GLY A 141 1.75 7.53 6.90
N LEU A 142 1.51 7.20 5.63
CA LEU A 142 2.47 6.46 4.80
C LEU A 142 3.82 7.18 4.67
N MET A 143 3.80 8.51 4.66
CA MET A 143 4.99 9.35 4.56
C MET A 143 5.75 9.44 5.89
N ALA A 144 5.02 9.56 7.01
CA ALA A 144 5.62 9.73 8.34
C ALA A 144 6.25 8.44 8.89
N GLY A 145 5.66 7.26 8.55
CA GLY A 145 6.07 5.99 9.13
C GLY A 145 7.53 5.61 8.89
N PRO A 146 8.04 5.58 7.64
CA PRO A 146 9.38 5.06 7.38
C PRO A 146 10.49 5.89 8.03
N ILE A 147 10.40 7.22 7.98
CA ILE A 147 11.39 8.10 8.64
C ILE A 147 11.34 7.94 10.16
N SER A 148 10.14 7.91 10.75
CA SER A 148 9.99 7.73 12.20
C SER A 148 10.46 6.36 12.64
N GLY A 149 10.10 5.29 11.88
CA GLY A 149 10.52 3.92 12.16
C GLY A 149 12.03 3.75 12.07
N GLY A 150 12.65 4.28 11.01
CA GLY A 150 14.10 4.25 10.83
C GLY A 150 14.84 5.04 11.91
N TYR A 151 14.36 6.24 12.24
CA TYR A 151 14.96 7.10 13.28
C TYR A 151 14.90 6.45 14.66
N ILE A 152 13.75 5.90 15.04
CA ILE A 152 13.62 5.25 16.37
C ILE A 152 14.43 3.95 16.40
N LEU A 153 14.50 3.21 15.30
CA LEU A 153 15.32 2.02 15.22
C LEU A 153 16.81 2.35 15.43
N GLU A 154 17.31 3.38 14.75
CA GLU A 154 18.71 3.79 14.83
C GLU A 154 19.12 4.23 16.23
N HIS A 155 18.28 4.98 16.95
CA HIS A 155 18.64 5.60 18.24
C HIS A 155 18.22 4.79 19.46
N PHE A 156 17.17 3.97 19.35
CA PHE A 156 16.55 3.28 20.49
C PHE A 156 16.44 1.77 20.32
N GLY A 157 16.81 1.21 19.14
CA GLY A 157 16.80 -0.21 18.88
C GLY A 157 15.43 -0.80 18.53
N PHE A 158 15.43 -2.12 18.26
CA PHE A 158 14.28 -2.84 17.74
C PHE A 158 13.08 -2.85 18.67
N GLU A 159 13.28 -3.12 19.96
CA GLU A 159 12.19 -3.25 20.92
C GLU A 159 11.35 -1.96 21.00
N ILE A 160 12.04 -0.81 21.16
CA ILE A 160 11.37 0.48 21.25
C ILE A 160 10.72 0.84 19.90
N ALA A 161 11.35 0.50 18.77
CA ALA A 161 10.76 0.72 17.47
C ALA A 161 9.44 -0.05 17.27
N PHE A 162 9.37 -1.32 17.70
CA PHE A 162 8.15 -2.10 17.62
C PHE A 162 7.08 -1.67 18.62
N TYR A 163 7.45 -1.37 19.88
CA TYR A 163 6.50 -0.90 20.88
C TYR A 163 5.92 0.48 20.51
N SER A 164 6.74 1.40 20.01
CA SER A 164 6.29 2.70 19.52
C SER A 164 5.33 2.55 18.33
N CYS A 165 5.60 1.60 17.43
CA CYS A 165 4.70 1.26 16.33
C CYS A 165 3.32 0.80 16.83
N SER A 166 3.27 0.01 17.91
CA SER A 166 2.04 -0.51 18.53
C SER A 166 1.19 0.58 19.16
N LEU A 167 1.80 1.66 19.67
CA LEU A 167 1.07 2.77 20.33
C LEU A 167 0.11 3.47 19.36
N LEU A 168 0.44 3.58 18.09
CA LEU A 168 -0.38 4.31 17.12
C LEU A 168 -1.76 3.66 16.92
N PRO A 169 -1.88 2.37 16.57
CA PRO A 169 -3.18 1.72 16.47
C PRO A 169 -3.87 1.56 17.84
N LEU A 170 -3.11 1.46 18.95
CA LEU A 170 -3.66 1.46 20.30
C LEU A 170 -4.41 2.76 20.61
N LEU A 171 -3.84 3.92 20.29
CA LEU A 171 -4.52 5.20 20.42
C LEU A 171 -5.80 5.23 19.58
N GLY A 172 -5.74 4.73 18.36
CA GLY A 172 -6.92 4.57 17.50
C GLY A 172 -8.01 3.69 18.15
N LEU A 173 -7.61 2.58 18.76
CA LEU A 173 -8.49 1.66 19.47
C LEU A 173 -9.15 2.34 20.69
N ILE A 174 -8.42 3.10 21.48
CA ILE A 174 -8.94 3.88 22.60
C ILE A 174 -9.97 4.89 22.10
N PHE A 175 -9.66 5.65 21.04
CA PHE A 175 -10.59 6.64 20.47
C PHE A 175 -11.89 6.01 19.96
N ILE A 176 -11.83 4.88 19.26
CA ILE A 176 -13.03 4.19 18.80
C ILE A 176 -13.84 3.65 19.98
N SER A 177 -13.18 3.04 20.95
CA SER A 177 -13.86 2.39 22.07
C SER A 177 -14.58 3.39 22.96
N THR A 178 -13.94 4.54 23.26
CA THR A 178 -14.46 5.55 24.20
C THR A 178 -15.40 6.56 23.54
N ARG A 179 -15.20 6.90 22.27
CA ARG A 179 -15.83 8.04 21.61
C ARG A 179 -16.83 7.68 20.52
N MET A 180 -16.81 6.46 20.00
CA MET A 180 -17.68 6.01 18.90
C MET A 180 -18.62 4.90 19.37
N HIS A 181 -19.58 5.23 20.24
CA HIS A 181 -20.56 4.26 20.74
C HIS A 181 -21.53 3.76 19.65
N ALA A 182 -21.80 4.55 18.62
CA ALA A 182 -22.61 4.16 17.47
C ALA A 182 -21.99 4.68 16.18
N ILE A 183 -21.46 3.76 15.37
CA ILE A 183 -21.28 4.00 13.94
C ILE A 183 -22.64 3.73 13.31
N PRO A 184 -23.22 4.65 12.52
CA PRO A 184 -24.48 4.40 11.85
C PRO A 184 -24.36 3.15 11.01
N GLN A 185 -24.99 2.08 11.43
CA GLN A 185 -25.14 0.89 10.61
C GLN A 185 -26.34 1.15 9.71
N LYS A 186 -26.12 1.59 8.50
CA LYS A 186 -27.11 1.36 7.45
C LYS A 186 -26.95 -0.11 7.06
N PRO A 187 -27.94 -0.96 7.32
CA PRO A 187 -27.93 -2.29 6.73
C PRO A 187 -28.01 -2.09 5.22
N VAL A 188 -26.89 -2.17 4.56
CA VAL A 188 -26.86 -2.23 3.11
C VAL A 188 -27.27 -3.66 2.77
N HIS A 189 -28.58 -3.90 2.74
CA HIS A 189 -29.18 -5.00 2.01
C HIS A 189 -29.02 -4.68 0.51
N GLN A 190 -27.78 -4.66 0.02
CA GLN A 190 -27.60 -4.92 -1.39
C GLN A 190 -27.56 -6.44 -1.50
N PRO A 191 -28.53 -7.05 -2.20
CA PRO A 191 -28.38 -8.43 -2.60
C PRO A 191 -26.99 -8.55 -3.22
N ILE A 192 -26.26 -9.60 -2.89
CA ILE A 192 -25.15 -10.04 -3.74
C ILE A 192 -25.86 -10.51 -5.00
N ASP A 193 -26.29 -9.54 -5.81
CA ASP A 193 -26.73 -9.84 -7.15
C ASP A 193 -25.60 -10.61 -7.80
N ASN A 194 -25.99 -11.82 -8.18
CA ASN A 194 -25.20 -12.81 -8.89
C ASN A 194 -23.89 -12.23 -9.41
N LEU A 195 -22.78 -12.89 -9.08
CA LEU A 195 -21.44 -12.67 -9.67
C LEU A 195 -21.46 -12.72 -11.22
N HIS A 196 -22.60 -12.39 -11.82
CA HIS A 196 -22.85 -12.32 -13.26
C HIS A 196 -22.04 -11.21 -13.91
N PRO A 197 -21.61 -11.46 -15.09
CA PRO A 197 -20.23 -11.78 -15.37
C PRO A 197 -19.38 -10.54 -15.14
N LEU A 198 -18.21 -10.73 -14.58
CA LEU A 198 -17.12 -9.75 -14.51
C LEU A 198 -16.58 -9.39 -15.91
N LYS A 199 -17.48 -9.37 -16.91
CA LYS A 199 -17.16 -9.05 -18.32
C LYS A 199 -16.45 -7.70 -18.46
N TRP A 200 -16.75 -6.74 -17.58
CA TRP A 200 -16.07 -5.46 -17.57
C TRP A 200 -14.58 -5.59 -17.22
N LEU A 201 -14.17 -6.62 -16.47
CA LEU A 201 -12.75 -6.89 -16.18
C LEU A 201 -11.97 -7.32 -17.43
N MET A 202 -12.64 -7.86 -18.42
CA MET A 202 -12.01 -8.23 -19.71
C MET A 202 -11.85 -7.02 -20.62
N GLN A 203 -12.39 -5.87 -20.26
CA GLN A 203 -12.13 -4.63 -21.01
C GLN A 203 -10.65 -4.25 -20.90
N ARG A 204 -10.08 -3.79 -21.98
CA ARG A 204 -8.65 -3.44 -22.08
C ARG A 204 -8.19 -2.48 -20.98
N GLY A 205 -9.01 -1.48 -20.68
CA GLY A 205 -8.71 -0.52 -19.62
C GLY A 205 -8.65 -1.14 -18.24
N ALA A 206 -9.51 -2.11 -17.94
CA ALA A 206 -9.50 -2.82 -16.66
C ALA A 206 -8.26 -3.71 -16.52
N VAL A 207 -7.92 -4.45 -17.57
CA VAL A 207 -6.70 -5.29 -17.61
C VAL A 207 -5.44 -4.43 -17.41
N ILE A 208 -5.32 -3.31 -18.15
CA ILE A 208 -4.19 -2.39 -18.02
C ILE A 208 -4.14 -1.81 -16.60
N SER A 209 -5.27 -1.40 -16.03
CA SER A 209 -5.33 -0.83 -14.69
C SER A 209 -4.87 -1.82 -13.62
N LEU A 210 -5.39 -3.06 -13.66
CA LEU A 210 -4.98 -4.10 -12.70
C LEU A 210 -3.51 -4.48 -12.87
N ALA A 211 -3.06 -4.67 -14.11
CA ALA A 211 -1.65 -4.98 -14.39
C ALA A 211 -0.72 -3.83 -13.96
N ALA A 212 -1.10 -2.57 -14.19
CA ALA A 212 -0.33 -1.41 -13.75
C ALA A 212 -0.21 -1.33 -12.23
N LEU A 213 -1.30 -1.65 -11.49
CA LEU A 213 -1.26 -1.71 -10.02
C LEU A 213 -0.31 -2.80 -9.52
N VAL A 214 -0.35 -4.00 -10.12
CA VAL A 214 0.57 -5.10 -9.79
C VAL A 214 2.02 -4.70 -10.06
N VAL A 215 2.30 -4.18 -11.24
CA VAL A 215 3.66 -3.82 -11.66
C VAL A 215 4.24 -2.66 -10.85
N THR A 216 3.43 -1.64 -10.57
CA THR A 216 3.82 -0.52 -9.68
C THR A 216 4.11 -1.04 -8.27
N ALA A 217 3.35 -2.01 -7.78
CA ALA A 217 3.55 -2.62 -6.47
C ALA A 217 4.82 -3.49 -6.41
N ILE A 218 5.19 -4.19 -7.49
CA ILE A 218 6.48 -4.88 -7.57
C ILE A 218 7.63 -3.89 -7.38
N GLY A 219 7.60 -2.75 -8.06
CA GLY A 219 8.59 -1.68 -7.86
C GLY A 219 8.57 -1.11 -6.44
N SER A 220 7.39 -0.89 -5.86
CA SER A 220 7.25 -0.43 -4.47
C SER A 220 7.85 -1.42 -3.49
N SER A 221 7.68 -2.73 -3.72
CA SER A 221 8.28 -3.77 -2.90
C SER A 221 9.80 -3.77 -2.98
N ALA A 222 10.39 -3.57 -4.17
CA ALA A 222 11.84 -3.44 -4.34
C ALA A 222 12.39 -2.28 -3.50
N VAL A 223 11.67 -1.15 -3.43
CA VAL A 223 12.07 0.01 -2.63
C VAL A 223 11.78 -0.21 -1.14
N SER A 224 10.57 -0.58 -0.75
CA SER A 224 10.19 -0.63 0.66
C SER A 224 10.79 -1.80 1.44
N THR A 225 11.08 -2.93 0.78
CA THR A 225 11.61 -4.14 1.42
C THR A 225 13.13 -4.21 1.33
N PHE A 226 13.71 -3.91 0.17
CA PHE A 226 15.13 -4.19 -0.07
C PHE A 226 16.02 -2.96 -0.01
N MET A 227 15.48 -1.73 -0.11
CA MET A 227 16.27 -0.51 0.04
C MET A 227 17.01 -0.45 1.39
N PRO A 228 16.38 -0.80 2.54
CA PRO A 228 17.10 -0.80 3.83
C PRO A 228 18.34 -1.69 3.80
N LEU A 229 18.22 -2.92 3.31
CA LEU A 229 19.32 -3.86 3.22
C LEU A 229 20.37 -3.45 2.18
N TYR A 230 19.93 -2.84 1.08
CA TYR A 230 20.82 -2.33 0.03
C TYR A 230 21.72 -1.21 0.53
N VAL A 231 21.14 -0.21 1.21
CA VAL A 231 21.88 0.98 1.66
C VAL A 231 22.77 0.71 2.87
N GLN A 232 22.47 -0.34 3.64
CA GLN A 232 23.32 -0.80 4.74
C GLN A 232 24.74 -1.14 4.26
N GLY A 233 24.84 -1.72 3.06
CA GLY A 233 26.15 -2.03 2.44
C GLY A 233 27.02 -0.81 2.14
N PHE A 234 26.47 0.40 2.16
CA PHE A 234 27.18 1.67 1.94
C PHE A 234 27.31 2.52 3.21
N GLY A 235 26.98 1.97 4.37
CA GLY A 235 27.06 2.68 5.65
C GLY A 235 25.98 3.76 5.83
N ILE A 236 24.89 3.71 5.05
CA ILE A 236 23.73 4.58 5.26
C ILE A 236 22.91 4.01 6.41
N SER A 237 22.55 4.87 7.37
CA SER A 237 21.84 4.48 8.59
C SER A 237 20.38 4.06 8.32
N GLU A 238 19.73 3.49 9.33
CA GLU A 238 18.33 3.09 9.32
C GLU A 238 17.39 4.30 9.10
N ALA A 239 17.72 5.45 9.69
CA ALA A 239 17.01 6.71 9.42
C ALA A 239 17.19 7.15 7.97
N GLY A 240 18.40 7.00 7.41
CA GLY A 240 18.68 7.27 6.00
C GLY A 240 17.85 6.41 5.06
N ALA A 241 17.71 5.12 5.34
CA ALA A 241 16.81 4.23 4.61
C ALA A 241 15.36 4.69 4.72
N GLY A 242 14.92 5.05 5.93
CA GLY A 242 13.60 5.62 6.18
C GLY A 242 13.35 6.91 5.40
N MET A 243 14.35 7.80 5.28
CA MET A 243 14.26 9.04 4.48
C MET A 243 14.04 8.75 2.99
N ILE A 244 14.76 7.78 2.41
CA ILE A 244 14.59 7.39 1.00
C ILE A 244 13.15 6.90 0.75
N ILE A 245 12.65 6.02 1.60
CA ILE A 245 11.28 5.50 1.48
C ILE A 245 10.25 6.62 1.68
N THR A 246 10.47 7.50 2.64
CA THR A 246 9.61 8.68 2.88
C THR A 246 9.59 9.61 1.67
N ALA A 247 10.74 9.89 1.03
CA ALA A 247 10.82 10.71 -0.18
C ALA A 247 9.96 10.15 -1.33
N CYS A 248 9.95 8.82 -1.49
CA CYS A 248 9.09 8.13 -2.45
C CYS A 248 7.60 8.39 -2.15
N TYR A 249 7.13 8.13 -0.93
CA TYR A 249 5.72 8.31 -0.59
C TYR A 249 5.29 9.78 -0.55
N ALA A 250 6.17 10.69 -0.16
CA ALA A 250 5.93 12.13 -0.15
C ALA A 250 5.69 12.67 -1.57
N SER A 251 6.55 12.31 -2.51
CA SER A 251 6.41 12.72 -3.91
C SER A 251 5.17 12.11 -4.57
N SER A 252 4.86 10.85 -4.27
CA SER A 252 3.62 10.20 -4.72
C SER A 252 2.38 10.92 -4.18
N ALA A 253 2.39 11.30 -2.89
CA ALA A 253 1.29 12.02 -2.25
C ALA A 253 1.09 13.42 -2.89
N ALA A 254 2.17 14.16 -3.15
CA ALA A 254 2.13 15.50 -3.75
C ALA A 254 1.46 15.50 -5.14
N LEU A 255 1.64 14.44 -5.91
CA LEU A 255 1.06 14.32 -7.25
C LEU A 255 -0.37 13.80 -7.29
N ARG A 256 -0.93 13.28 -6.21
CA ARG A 256 -2.27 12.65 -6.26
C ARG A 256 -3.38 13.56 -6.77
N ILE A 257 -3.41 14.81 -6.33
CA ILE A 257 -4.42 15.78 -6.77
C ILE A 257 -4.14 16.26 -8.21
N PRO A 258 -2.92 16.72 -8.56
CA PRO A 258 -2.61 17.10 -9.93
C PRO A 258 -2.81 15.98 -10.96
N SER A 259 -2.44 14.74 -10.60
CA SER A 259 -2.55 13.60 -11.51
C SER A 259 -3.99 13.22 -11.85
N GLY A 260 -4.93 13.41 -10.92
CA GLY A 260 -6.36 13.25 -11.19
C GLY A 260 -6.84 14.19 -12.29
N ASN A 261 -6.55 15.50 -12.15
CA ASN A 261 -6.89 16.51 -13.16
C ASN A 261 -6.22 16.25 -14.51
N MET A 262 -4.96 15.76 -14.47
CA MET A 262 -4.25 15.38 -15.69
C MET A 262 -4.84 14.13 -16.34
N ALA A 263 -5.30 13.15 -15.57
CA ALA A 263 -5.96 11.95 -16.05
C ALA A 263 -7.29 12.29 -16.75
N ASP A 264 -8.05 13.24 -16.22
CA ASP A 264 -9.28 13.72 -16.84
C ASP A 264 -9.01 14.44 -18.16
N LYS A 265 -7.92 15.23 -18.25
CA LYS A 265 -7.56 16.00 -19.44
C LYS A 265 -6.87 15.15 -20.52
N TYR A 266 -5.95 14.28 -20.15
CA TYR A 266 -5.08 13.55 -21.09
C TYR A 266 -5.44 12.09 -21.24
N GLY A 267 -6.34 11.57 -20.39
CA GLY A 267 -6.81 10.18 -20.36
C GLY A 267 -5.99 9.28 -19.44
N ASN A 268 -6.69 8.41 -18.71
CA ASN A 268 -6.10 7.49 -17.72
C ASN A 268 -4.98 6.62 -18.30
N GLY A 269 -5.16 6.07 -19.51
CA GLY A 269 -4.17 5.19 -20.13
C GLY A 269 -2.81 5.86 -20.36
N ARG A 270 -2.79 7.15 -20.76
CA ARG A 270 -1.54 7.90 -20.93
C ARG A 270 -0.84 8.15 -19.60
N MET A 271 -1.61 8.50 -18.56
CA MET A 271 -1.05 8.73 -17.21
C MET A 271 -0.45 7.47 -16.62
N ILE A 272 -1.08 6.31 -16.83
CA ILE A 272 -0.55 5.01 -16.43
C ILE A 272 0.79 4.75 -17.14
N ILE A 273 0.86 4.93 -18.46
CA ILE A 273 2.08 4.69 -19.24
C ILE A 273 3.22 5.60 -18.75
N ILE A 274 2.97 6.90 -18.60
CA ILE A 274 3.97 7.87 -18.12
C ILE A 274 4.45 7.48 -16.72
N GLY A 275 3.52 7.16 -15.81
CA GLY A 275 3.86 6.81 -14.44
C GLY A 275 4.65 5.51 -14.33
N VAL A 276 4.26 4.46 -15.07
CA VAL A 276 4.96 3.17 -15.07
C VAL A 276 6.34 3.31 -15.74
N ALA A 277 6.46 4.07 -16.85
CA ALA A 277 7.74 4.33 -17.50
C ALA A 277 8.71 5.08 -16.58
N LEU A 278 8.23 6.12 -15.90
CA LEU A 278 9.02 6.89 -14.94
C LEU A 278 9.49 6.01 -13.77
N SER A 279 8.62 5.12 -13.29
CA SER A 279 8.96 4.12 -12.26
C SER A 279 10.04 3.15 -12.75
N ALA A 280 9.97 2.68 -14.00
CA ALA A 280 10.98 1.79 -14.57
C ALA A 280 12.37 2.46 -14.63
N ILE A 281 12.42 3.71 -15.10
CA ILE A 281 13.65 4.49 -15.17
C ILE A 281 14.24 4.68 -13.77
N ALA A 282 13.44 5.09 -12.80
CA ALA A 282 13.90 5.30 -11.45
C ALA A 282 14.47 4.01 -10.82
N ILE A 283 13.77 2.88 -10.95
CA ILE A 283 14.23 1.59 -10.43
C ILE A 283 15.54 1.15 -11.09
N ALA A 284 15.70 1.39 -12.40
CA ALA A 284 16.95 1.07 -13.12
C ALA A 284 18.15 1.92 -12.65
N LEU A 285 17.90 3.13 -12.13
CA LEU A 285 18.95 4.05 -11.69
C LEU A 285 19.45 3.76 -10.26
N PHE A 286 18.67 3.08 -9.40
CA PHE A 286 19.11 2.82 -8.02
C PHE A 286 20.50 2.19 -7.91
N PRO A 287 20.86 1.13 -8.67
CA PRO A 287 22.15 0.47 -8.52
C PRO A 287 23.34 1.31 -9.01
N ALA A 288 23.11 2.42 -9.71
CA ALA A 288 24.16 3.31 -10.18
C ALA A 288 24.67 4.29 -9.11
N PHE A 289 23.98 4.40 -7.96
CA PHE A 289 24.31 5.38 -6.93
C PHE A 289 24.36 4.74 -5.54
N THR A 290 25.23 5.28 -4.69
CA THR A 290 25.50 4.75 -3.34
C THR A 290 25.40 5.82 -2.26
N VAL A 291 25.09 7.07 -2.63
CA VAL A 291 25.02 8.21 -1.70
C VAL A 291 23.57 8.60 -1.43
N LEU A 292 23.25 8.87 -0.16
CA LEU A 292 21.89 9.14 0.33
C LEU A 292 21.14 10.22 -0.49
N PRO A 293 21.72 11.41 -0.81
CA PRO A 293 20.94 12.44 -1.53
C PRO A 293 20.51 12.01 -2.93
N LEU A 294 21.36 11.29 -3.67
CA LEU A 294 21.05 10.82 -5.01
C LEU A 294 19.99 9.70 -4.97
N LEU A 295 20.10 8.77 -4.03
CA LEU A 295 19.09 7.73 -3.81
C LEU A 295 17.73 8.33 -3.44
N ALA A 296 17.72 9.38 -2.60
CA ALA A 296 16.51 10.11 -2.27
C ALA A 296 15.87 10.81 -3.49
N ILE A 297 16.67 11.42 -4.36
CA ILE A 297 16.19 12.03 -5.60
C ILE A 297 15.59 10.96 -6.52
N ILE A 298 16.23 9.81 -6.68
CA ILE A 298 15.70 8.71 -7.48
C ILE A 298 14.41 8.18 -6.88
N ALA A 299 14.32 8.08 -5.54
CA ALA A 299 13.09 7.68 -4.85
C ALA A 299 11.95 8.70 -5.08
N VAL A 300 12.26 10.01 -5.13
CA VAL A 300 11.29 11.04 -5.56
C VAL A 300 10.78 10.76 -6.97
N VAL A 301 11.66 10.47 -7.93
CA VAL A 301 11.27 10.15 -9.32
C VAL A 301 10.38 8.91 -9.37
N PHE A 302 10.73 7.87 -8.60
CA PHE A 302 9.89 6.66 -8.48
C PHE A 302 8.51 6.99 -7.89
N GLY A 303 8.46 7.79 -6.83
CA GLY A 303 7.21 8.22 -6.20
C GLY A 303 6.34 9.09 -7.12
N LEU A 304 6.93 9.95 -7.95
CA LEU A 304 6.21 10.67 -9.01
C LEU A 304 5.56 9.69 -10.00
N GLY A 305 6.29 8.64 -10.40
CA GLY A 305 5.75 7.57 -11.23
C GLY A 305 4.53 6.88 -10.62
N MET A 306 4.61 6.54 -9.32
CA MET A 306 3.47 6.00 -8.56
C MET A 306 2.30 7.01 -8.48
N GLY A 307 2.61 8.29 -8.26
CA GLY A 307 1.64 9.36 -8.17
C GLY A 307 0.83 9.58 -9.45
N PHE A 308 1.41 9.28 -10.62
CA PHE A 308 0.69 9.26 -11.89
C PHE A 308 -0.07 7.96 -12.12
N SER A 309 0.57 6.81 -11.93
CA SER A 309 0.02 5.50 -12.34
C SER A 309 -1.13 5.03 -11.45
N MET A 310 -0.99 5.10 -10.11
CA MET A 310 -1.97 4.54 -9.19
C MET A 310 -3.35 5.24 -9.24
N PRO A 311 -3.45 6.58 -9.12
CA PRO A 311 -4.75 7.24 -9.19
C PRO A 311 -5.43 7.05 -10.54
N ALA A 312 -4.66 7.10 -11.64
CA ALA A 312 -5.19 6.90 -12.98
C ALA A 312 -5.71 5.46 -13.18
N ALA A 313 -5.01 4.45 -12.66
CA ALA A 313 -5.45 3.05 -12.74
C ALA A 313 -6.74 2.82 -11.94
N LEU A 314 -6.81 3.32 -10.70
CA LEU A 314 -8.01 3.20 -9.87
C LEU A 314 -9.20 3.97 -10.44
N SER A 315 -8.97 5.19 -10.95
CA SER A 315 -10.01 6.00 -11.62
C SER A 315 -10.55 5.27 -12.85
N TRP A 316 -9.67 4.74 -13.70
CA TRP A 316 -10.11 4.02 -14.90
C TRP A 316 -10.90 2.77 -14.56
N LEU A 317 -10.44 2.01 -13.57
CA LEU A 317 -11.14 0.81 -13.09
C LEU A 317 -12.54 1.14 -12.55
N ALA A 318 -12.67 2.25 -11.81
CA ALA A 318 -13.95 2.73 -11.29
C ALA A 318 -14.91 3.21 -12.40
N HIS A 319 -14.39 3.86 -13.45
CA HIS A 319 -15.20 4.31 -14.59
C HIS A 319 -15.72 3.14 -15.45
N LEU A 320 -14.94 2.08 -15.60
CA LEU A 320 -15.31 0.90 -16.39
C LEU A 320 -16.27 -0.02 -15.66
N SER A 321 -16.36 0.10 -14.34
CA SER A 321 -17.24 -0.73 -13.52
C SER A 321 -18.67 -0.16 -13.47
N PRO A 322 -19.70 -1.02 -13.42
CA PRO A 322 -21.07 -0.57 -13.16
C PRO A 322 -21.17 0.21 -11.85
N PRO A 323 -22.05 1.24 -11.75
CA PRO A 323 -22.12 2.11 -10.57
C PRO A 323 -22.30 1.35 -9.25
N HIS A 324 -23.10 0.29 -9.22
CA HIS A 324 -23.34 -0.55 -8.05
C HIS A 324 -22.16 -1.50 -7.72
N LYS A 325 -21.16 -1.66 -8.61
CA LYS A 325 -19.97 -2.50 -8.43
C LYS A 325 -18.68 -1.69 -8.21
N ARG A 326 -18.75 -0.36 -8.11
CA ARG A 326 -17.56 0.50 -7.91
C ARG A 326 -16.76 0.14 -6.66
N GLY A 327 -17.44 -0.19 -5.55
CA GLY A 327 -16.76 -0.65 -4.34
C GLY A 327 -15.98 -1.94 -4.57
N LEU A 328 -16.56 -2.91 -5.28
CA LEU A 328 -15.88 -4.14 -5.66
C LEU A 328 -14.66 -3.86 -6.55
N SER A 329 -14.79 -2.97 -7.55
CA SER A 329 -13.69 -2.64 -8.45
C SER A 329 -12.51 -1.98 -7.72
N MET A 330 -12.78 -1.09 -6.78
CA MET A 330 -11.75 -0.47 -5.94
C MET A 330 -11.08 -1.49 -5.02
N GLY A 331 -11.86 -2.41 -4.44
CA GLY A 331 -11.34 -3.52 -3.65
C GLY A 331 -10.44 -4.47 -4.46
N MET A 332 -10.83 -4.76 -5.71
CA MET A 332 -10.00 -5.56 -6.63
C MET A 332 -8.70 -4.83 -6.99
N GLY A 333 -8.75 -3.52 -7.20
CA GLY A 333 -7.55 -2.70 -7.40
C GLY A 333 -6.60 -2.76 -6.20
N ALA A 334 -7.14 -2.64 -4.99
CA ALA A 334 -6.36 -2.77 -3.76
C ALA A 334 -5.76 -4.18 -3.60
N ALA A 335 -6.54 -5.23 -3.88
CA ALA A 335 -6.05 -6.62 -3.86
C ALA A 335 -4.94 -6.84 -4.90
N ALA A 336 -5.10 -6.33 -6.13
CA ALA A 336 -4.08 -6.41 -7.17
C ALA A 336 -2.76 -5.73 -6.74
N PHE A 337 -2.84 -4.57 -6.09
CA PHE A 337 -1.66 -3.90 -5.53
C PHE A 337 -0.99 -4.75 -4.45
N GLN A 338 -1.74 -5.36 -3.54
CA GLN A 338 -1.20 -6.25 -2.52
C GLN A 338 -0.57 -7.52 -3.10
N VAL A 339 -1.18 -8.10 -4.13
CA VAL A 339 -0.58 -9.22 -4.88
C VAL A 339 0.76 -8.81 -5.49
N GLY A 340 0.83 -7.61 -6.07
CA GLY A 340 2.09 -7.07 -6.62
C GLY A 340 3.18 -6.87 -5.56
N LEU A 341 2.82 -6.34 -4.38
CA LEU A 341 3.74 -6.21 -3.24
C LEU A 341 4.26 -7.58 -2.79
N ALA A 342 3.37 -8.56 -2.68
CA ALA A 342 3.72 -9.90 -2.23
C ALA A 342 4.64 -10.61 -3.24
N LEU A 343 4.26 -10.65 -4.52
CA LEU A 343 5.07 -11.22 -5.57
C LEU A 343 6.43 -10.52 -5.69
N GLY A 344 6.42 -9.18 -5.61
CA GLY A 344 7.64 -8.38 -5.64
C GLY A 344 8.59 -8.75 -4.51
N ALA A 345 8.14 -8.79 -3.25
CA ALA A 345 8.98 -9.14 -2.13
C ALA A 345 9.52 -10.58 -2.24
N THR A 346 8.65 -11.55 -2.60
CA THR A 346 9.05 -12.95 -2.74
C THR A 346 10.06 -13.15 -3.86
N VAL A 347 9.73 -12.71 -5.09
CA VAL A 347 10.58 -12.95 -6.28
C VAL A 347 11.88 -12.16 -6.20
N MET A 348 11.81 -10.89 -5.82
CA MET A 348 13.00 -10.05 -5.71
C MET A 348 13.92 -10.52 -4.58
N GLY A 349 13.38 -11.07 -3.48
CA GLY A 349 14.18 -11.68 -2.42
C GLY A 349 15.04 -12.85 -2.92
N VAL A 350 14.45 -13.75 -3.72
CA VAL A 350 15.18 -14.85 -4.35
C VAL A 350 16.27 -14.31 -5.31
N ILE A 351 15.94 -13.29 -6.11
CA ILE A 351 16.93 -12.69 -7.04
C ILE A 351 18.08 -12.06 -6.28
N VAL A 352 17.81 -11.32 -5.19
CA VAL A 352 18.91 -10.75 -4.37
C VAL A 352 19.79 -11.84 -3.78
N GLN A 353 19.20 -12.91 -3.28
CA GLN A 353 19.94 -14.00 -2.63
C GLN A 353 20.98 -14.64 -3.57
N TYR A 354 20.62 -14.85 -4.84
CA TYR A 354 21.47 -15.56 -5.79
C TYR A 354 22.26 -14.64 -6.74
N ASN A 355 21.77 -13.45 -7.03
CA ASN A 355 22.30 -12.57 -8.08
C ASN A 355 22.63 -11.15 -7.60
N GLY A 356 22.34 -10.83 -6.32
CA GLY A 356 22.63 -9.54 -5.72
C GLY A 356 21.62 -8.44 -6.05
N PHE A 357 21.77 -7.29 -5.36
CA PHE A 357 20.83 -6.16 -5.44
C PHE A 357 20.78 -5.50 -6.82
N THR A 358 21.93 -5.37 -7.51
CA THR A 358 21.99 -4.78 -8.86
C THR A 358 21.08 -5.54 -9.82
N THR A 359 21.20 -6.87 -9.86
CA THR A 359 20.37 -7.72 -10.70
C THR A 359 18.90 -7.62 -10.32
N MET A 360 18.58 -7.54 -9.04
CA MET A 360 17.23 -7.38 -8.55
C MET A 360 16.58 -6.08 -9.06
N TYR A 361 17.27 -4.93 -8.91
CA TYR A 361 16.75 -3.64 -9.39
C TYR A 361 16.60 -3.63 -10.91
N LEU A 362 17.58 -4.16 -11.66
CA LEU A 362 17.48 -4.24 -13.12
C LEU A 362 16.37 -5.18 -13.59
N THR A 363 16.16 -6.30 -12.91
CA THR A 363 15.06 -7.23 -13.20
C THR A 363 13.71 -6.56 -12.92
N ALA A 364 13.55 -5.88 -11.79
CA ALA A 364 12.35 -5.12 -11.47
C ALA A 364 12.10 -4.03 -12.53
N ALA A 365 13.12 -3.27 -12.91
CA ALA A 365 13.04 -2.26 -13.97
C ALA A 365 12.66 -2.87 -15.32
N GLY A 366 13.20 -4.04 -15.65
CA GLY A 366 12.87 -4.79 -16.86
C GLY A 366 11.41 -5.21 -16.91
N ILE A 367 10.87 -5.78 -15.82
CA ILE A 367 9.47 -6.15 -15.70
C ILE A 367 8.56 -4.93 -15.89
N ILE A 368 8.88 -3.81 -15.22
CA ILE A 368 8.12 -2.56 -15.29
C ILE A 368 8.21 -1.96 -16.70
N GLY A 369 9.41 -1.94 -17.30
CA GLY A 369 9.65 -1.43 -18.65
C GLY A 369 8.93 -2.24 -19.75
N LEU A 370 9.00 -3.57 -19.69
CA LEU A 370 8.28 -4.46 -20.60
C LEU A 370 6.76 -4.28 -20.47
N SER A 371 6.27 -4.12 -19.26
CA SER A 371 4.85 -3.83 -19.02
C SER A 371 4.44 -2.48 -19.63
N THR A 372 5.31 -1.47 -19.57
CA THR A 372 5.08 -0.18 -20.24
C THR A 372 4.95 -0.35 -21.75
N ALA A 373 5.87 -1.07 -22.38
CA ALA A 373 5.82 -1.36 -23.82
C ALA A 373 4.55 -2.14 -24.21
N PHE A 374 4.17 -3.12 -23.38
CA PHE A 374 2.92 -3.86 -23.57
C PHE A 374 1.69 -2.94 -23.48
N PHE A 375 1.62 -2.03 -22.51
CA PHE A 375 0.50 -1.09 -22.35
C PHE A 375 0.39 -0.15 -23.57
N VAL A 376 1.52 0.36 -24.08
CA VAL A 376 1.55 1.18 -25.31
C VAL A 376 0.99 0.41 -26.48
N LEU A 377 1.51 -0.81 -26.72
CA LEU A 377 1.08 -1.66 -27.83
C LEU A 377 -0.42 -2.01 -27.72
N PHE A 378 -0.88 -2.39 -26.53
CA PHE A 378 -2.26 -2.80 -26.31
C PHE A 378 -3.27 -1.67 -26.51
N LEU A 379 -2.89 -0.41 -26.17
CA LEU A 379 -3.70 0.78 -26.41
C LEU A 379 -3.72 1.19 -27.89
N THR A 380 -2.59 1.10 -28.60
CA THR A 380 -2.49 1.48 -30.02
C THR A 380 -3.25 0.52 -30.93
N LEU A 381 -3.15 -0.79 -30.68
CA LEU A 381 -3.90 -1.82 -31.42
C LEU A 381 -5.42 -1.69 -31.21
N GLY A 382 -5.85 -1.15 -30.08
CA GLY A 382 -7.28 -0.91 -29.79
C GLY A 382 -7.88 0.20 -30.63
N LYS A 383 -7.12 1.26 -30.93
CA LYS A 383 -7.59 2.37 -31.78
C LYS A 383 -7.76 1.98 -33.25
N ARG A 384 -6.91 1.06 -33.76
CA ARG A 384 -6.99 0.60 -35.18
C ARG A 384 -8.17 -0.31 -35.47
N ARG A 385 -8.79 -0.94 -34.46
CA ARG A 385 -9.99 -1.79 -34.64
C ARG A 385 -11.31 -1.02 -34.42
N ALA A 386 -11.27 0.22 -34.00
CA ALA A 386 -12.42 1.08 -33.80
C ALA A 386 -12.58 2.13 -34.90
N MET A 387 -11.64 2.20 -35.87
CA MET A 387 -11.73 2.88 -37.17
C MET A 387 -12.07 1.84 -38.24
#